data_656c2ac1ca462cfc273284b66065715a
#
_entry.id   656c2ac1ca462cfc273284b66065715a
#
_cell.length_a   1.000
_cell.length_b   1.000
_cell.length_c   1.000
_cell.angle_alpha   90.00
_cell.angle_beta   90.00
_cell.angle_gamma   90.00
#
_symmetry.space_group_name_H-M   'P 1'
#
loop_
_entity.id
_entity.type
_entity.pdbx_description
1 polymer ?
#
loop_
_entity_poly.entity_id
_entity_poly.type
_entity_poly.pdbx_seq_one_letter_code
_entity_poly.pdbx_strand_id
1 'polypeptide(L)'
;MEAAYYNLLYDVLKGYDHYTPSKIVSLRNNQIFVFGTNKYGSQKRGAAGLAAKSFGAQVGITNGPTGMCYALPTMGVDIHILGKAILQFEQFARNNRDKTFLVTPIGCGHAGFNVEDVAPFFKGCIALKNVMLPEQFLCFFRKECIEKLHIKETNSTNNNQEADYYLLYDESVHPVLKYLEAHSIPFSKDGGFSLVDENDNVIAEAELCIESEKIVFYPYDQNSEKALVAAGYTIMSVNEYLTSKF
;
A
#
# COMPACT_ATOMS: atom_id res chain seq x y z
N MET A 1 6.01 -23.90 -22.10
CA MET A 1 4.81 -23.55 -21.32
C MET A 1 4.98 -22.22 -20.58
N GLU A 2 6.09 -21.99 -19.92
CA GLU A 2 6.34 -20.77 -19.13
C GLU A 2 6.34 -19.47 -19.96
N ALA A 3 7.07 -19.44 -21.08
CA ALA A 3 7.11 -18.26 -21.97
C ALA A 3 5.71 -17.89 -22.56
N ALA A 4 4.89 -18.88 -22.91
CA ALA A 4 3.55 -18.62 -23.40
C ALA A 4 2.64 -17.99 -22.33
N TYR A 5 2.80 -18.41 -21.07
CA TYR A 5 2.12 -17.83 -19.93
C TYR A 5 2.51 -16.36 -19.72
N TYR A 6 3.82 -16.04 -19.70
CA TYR A 6 4.27 -14.66 -19.51
C TYR A 6 3.90 -13.73 -20.68
N ASN A 7 3.88 -14.24 -21.93
CA ASN A 7 3.36 -13.46 -23.06
C ASN A 7 1.88 -13.08 -22.85
N LEU A 8 1.04 -14.05 -22.47
CA LEU A 8 -0.37 -13.79 -22.21
C LEU A 8 -0.57 -12.81 -21.05
N LEU A 9 0.18 -12.99 -19.96
CA LEU A 9 0.16 -12.09 -18.81
C LEU A 9 0.59 -10.68 -19.19
N TYR A 10 1.65 -10.53 -19.97
CA TYR A 10 2.14 -9.25 -20.44
C TYR A 10 1.13 -8.53 -21.35
N ASP A 11 0.46 -9.27 -22.23
CA ASP A 11 -0.59 -8.70 -23.09
C ASP A 11 -1.80 -8.21 -22.28
N VAL A 12 -2.18 -8.96 -21.24
CA VAL A 12 -3.22 -8.50 -20.30
C VAL A 12 -2.79 -7.23 -19.58
N LEU A 13 -1.54 -7.18 -19.09
CA LEU A 13 -1.02 -6.05 -18.34
C LEU A 13 -0.82 -4.79 -19.18
N LYS A 14 -0.54 -4.92 -20.49
CA LYS A 14 -0.47 -3.76 -21.42
C LYS A 14 -1.81 -3.03 -21.54
N GLY A 15 -2.92 -3.77 -21.55
CA GLY A 15 -4.26 -3.21 -21.62
C GLY A 15 -4.90 -2.91 -20.26
N TYR A 16 -4.14 -3.10 -19.18
CA TYR A 16 -4.67 -2.90 -17.83
C TYR A 16 -4.58 -1.41 -17.48
N ASP A 17 -5.72 -0.73 -17.53
CA ASP A 17 -5.89 0.71 -17.30
C ASP A 17 -6.72 1.04 -16.04
N HIS A 18 -7.14 0.01 -15.29
CA HIS A 18 -7.99 0.14 -14.13
C HIS A 18 -7.28 -0.44 -12.89
N TYR A 19 -6.74 0.44 -12.07
CA TYR A 19 -6.11 0.09 -10.79
C TYR A 19 -6.86 0.73 -9.63
N THR A 20 -6.60 0.22 -8.43
CA THR A 20 -7.16 0.78 -7.21
C THR A 20 -6.67 2.23 -7.05
N PRO A 21 -7.57 3.22 -6.89
CA PRO A 21 -7.17 4.58 -6.61
C PRO A 21 -6.32 4.65 -5.32
N SER A 22 -5.28 5.47 -5.34
CA SER A 22 -4.41 5.69 -4.18
C SER A 22 -5.18 6.24 -2.96
N LYS A 23 -6.24 7.03 -3.21
CA LYS A 23 -7.11 7.57 -2.17
C LYS A 23 -8.56 7.15 -2.39
N ILE A 24 -9.10 6.35 -1.47
CA ILE A 24 -10.50 5.91 -1.48
C ILE A 24 -11.22 6.59 -0.32
N VAL A 25 -12.08 7.55 -0.63
CA VAL A 25 -12.86 8.31 0.37
C VAL A 25 -14.33 7.87 0.45
N SER A 26 -14.83 7.24 -0.60
CA SER A 26 -16.20 6.71 -0.69
C SER A 26 -16.27 5.50 -1.60
N LEU A 27 -17.29 4.69 -1.44
CA LEU A 27 -17.55 3.51 -2.28
C LEU A 27 -18.88 3.67 -3.01
N ARG A 28 -18.94 3.17 -4.25
CA ARG A 28 -20.22 2.95 -4.96
C ARG A 28 -20.90 1.71 -4.39
N ASN A 29 -22.21 1.56 -4.60
CA ASN A 29 -22.99 0.46 -4.03
C ASN A 29 -22.49 -0.96 -4.37
N ASN A 30 -21.78 -1.12 -5.49
CA ASN A 30 -21.20 -2.39 -5.92
C ASN A 30 -19.70 -2.51 -5.63
N GLN A 31 -19.08 -1.53 -4.99
CA GLN A 31 -17.65 -1.55 -4.66
C GLN A 31 -17.42 -2.13 -3.27
N ILE A 32 -16.37 -2.95 -3.19
CA ILE A 32 -15.92 -3.61 -1.97
C ILE A 32 -14.48 -3.17 -1.70
N PHE A 33 -14.23 -2.60 -0.54
CA PHE A 33 -12.91 -2.18 -0.09
C PHE A 33 -12.15 -3.36 0.51
N VAL A 34 -11.07 -3.79 -0.14
CA VAL A 34 -10.25 -4.92 0.32
C VAL A 34 -9.07 -4.37 1.11
N PHE A 35 -8.98 -4.72 2.39
CA PHE A 35 -8.02 -4.13 3.32
C PHE A 35 -7.31 -5.16 4.18
N GLY A 36 -6.10 -4.80 4.62
CA GLY A 36 -5.33 -5.59 5.58
C GLY A 36 -5.75 -5.31 7.02
N THR A 37 -5.82 -6.35 7.85
CA THR A 37 -6.08 -6.25 9.29
C THR A 37 -5.09 -7.09 10.09
N ASN A 38 -4.95 -6.81 11.39
CA ASN A 38 -4.12 -7.62 12.25
C ASN A 38 -4.81 -8.93 12.66
N LYS A 39 -4.05 -9.85 13.27
CA LYS A 39 -4.54 -11.17 13.72
C LYS A 39 -5.72 -11.14 14.70
N TYR A 40 -6.04 -9.99 15.28
CA TYR A 40 -7.16 -9.80 16.20
C TYR A 40 -8.37 -9.10 15.56
N GLY A 41 -8.26 -8.67 14.29
CA GLY A 41 -9.31 -7.89 13.63
C GLY A 41 -9.49 -6.49 14.26
N SER A 42 -8.44 -5.93 14.85
CA SER A 42 -8.47 -4.57 15.41
C SER A 42 -8.43 -3.56 14.27
N GLN A 43 -9.54 -2.88 14.05
CA GLN A 43 -9.73 -1.96 12.92
C GLN A 43 -9.70 -0.51 13.41
N LYS A 44 -8.58 -0.11 14.02
CA LYS A 44 -8.47 1.20 14.66
C LYS A 44 -7.81 2.27 13.78
N ARG A 45 -6.93 1.87 12.83
CA ARG A 45 -6.05 2.80 12.08
C ARG A 45 -5.87 2.39 10.63
N GLY A 46 -5.31 3.29 9.83
CA GLY A 46 -5.00 3.06 8.42
C GLY A 46 -6.19 2.58 7.61
N ALA A 47 -5.97 1.73 6.63
CA ALA A 47 -7.02 1.15 5.79
C ALA A 47 -8.07 0.39 6.62
N ALA A 48 -7.67 -0.32 7.69
CA ALA A 48 -8.60 -1.01 8.58
C ALA A 48 -9.50 -0.03 9.37
N GLY A 49 -8.94 1.08 9.84
CA GLY A 49 -9.71 2.15 10.51
C GLY A 49 -10.70 2.82 9.57
N LEU A 50 -10.30 3.10 8.33
CA LEU A 50 -11.19 3.62 7.29
C LEU A 50 -12.32 2.62 6.98
N ALA A 51 -12.00 1.34 6.85
CA ALA A 51 -12.97 0.28 6.60
C ALA A 51 -14.06 0.24 7.68
N ALA A 52 -13.67 0.29 8.95
CA ALA A 52 -14.62 0.28 10.07
C ALA A 52 -15.44 1.58 10.15
N LYS A 53 -14.79 2.74 10.03
CA LYS A 53 -15.41 4.05 10.21
C LYS A 53 -16.37 4.41 9.07
N SER A 54 -16.00 4.09 7.83
CA SER A 54 -16.68 4.61 6.63
C SER A 54 -17.40 3.55 5.81
N PHE A 55 -17.01 2.27 5.91
CA PHE A 55 -17.51 1.22 5.02
C PHE A 55 -18.14 0.04 5.76
N GLY A 56 -18.34 0.17 7.07
CA GLY A 56 -19.10 -0.78 7.89
C GLY A 56 -18.37 -2.10 8.19
N ALA A 57 -17.05 -2.14 8.09
CA ALA A 57 -16.30 -3.31 8.51
C ALA A 57 -16.45 -3.56 10.01
N GLN A 58 -16.67 -4.80 10.40
CA GLN A 58 -16.91 -5.20 11.79
C GLN A 58 -15.58 -5.56 12.47
N VAL A 59 -15.32 -4.98 13.63
CA VAL A 59 -14.17 -5.31 14.47
C VAL A 59 -14.22 -6.80 14.84
N GLY A 60 -13.07 -7.46 14.84
CA GLY A 60 -12.94 -8.89 15.11
C GLY A 60 -12.95 -9.77 13.86
N ILE A 61 -13.41 -9.27 12.71
CA ILE A 61 -13.33 -10.00 11.44
C ILE A 61 -11.90 -9.85 10.87
N THR A 62 -11.18 -10.95 10.82
CA THR A 62 -9.78 -10.99 10.35
C THR A 62 -9.64 -11.44 8.90
N ASN A 63 -10.62 -12.19 8.37
CA ASN A 63 -10.63 -12.69 7.00
C ASN A 63 -12.07 -12.80 6.48
N GLY A 64 -12.30 -12.38 5.25
CA GLY A 64 -13.61 -12.52 4.60
C GLY A 64 -14.44 -11.23 4.52
N PRO A 65 -15.67 -11.32 3.99
CA PRO A 65 -16.54 -10.17 3.78
C PRO A 65 -17.05 -9.58 5.09
N THR A 66 -17.13 -8.24 5.15
CA THR A 66 -17.59 -7.49 6.32
C THR A 66 -18.05 -6.08 5.91
N GLY A 67 -19.34 -5.77 6.04
CA GLY A 67 -19.92 -4.55 5.51
C GLY A 67 -19.68 -4.42 4.00
N MET A 68 -19.28 -3.24 3.54
CA MET A 68 -18.85 -3.00 2.15
C MET A 68 -17.33 -3.28 1.98
N CYS A 69 -16.79 -4.24 2.74
CA CYS A 69 -15.36 -4.54 2.77
C CYS A 69 -15.09 -6.03 2.66
N TYR A 70 -13.82 -6.35 2.41
CA TYR A 70 -13.26 -7.69 2.56
C TYR A 70 -11.94 -7.58 3.35
N ALA A 71 -11.87 -8.25 4.48
CA ALA A 71 -10.70 -8.25 5.35
C ALA A 71 -9.71 -9.35 4.94
N LEU A 72 -8.40 -9.04 5.02
CA LEU A 72 -7.31 -9.98 4.83
C LEU A 72 -6.35 -9.90 6.02
N PRO A 73 -5.94 -11.02 6.64
CA PRO A 73 -5.02 -11.00 7.77
C PRO A 73 -3.61 -10.65 7.28
N THR A 74 -3.00 -9.61 7.86
CA THR A 74 -1.66 -9.15 7.47
C THR A 74 -0.72 -9.04 8.66
N MET A 75 -1.01 -8.20 9.63
CA MET A 75 -0.12 -7.95 10.75
C MET A 75 -0.19 -9.06 11.80
N GLY A 76 0.98 -9.56 12.19
CA GLY A 76 1.12 -10.62 13.20
C GLY A 76 0.71 -12.01 12.70
N VAL A 77 0.74 -12.24 11.39
CA VAL A 77 0.52 -13.54 10.75
C VAL A 77 1.67 -13.89 9.83
N ASP A 78 1.84 -15.19 9.61
CA ASP A 78 2.79 -15.69 8.62
C ASP A 78 2.30 -15.39 7.19
N ILE A 79 3.24 -15.12 6.27
CA ILE A 79 2.95 -14.80 4.86
C ILE A 79 2.12 -15.92 4.16
N HIS A 80 2.29 -17.17 4.55
CA HIS A 80 1.50 -18.27 3.98
C HIS A 80 0.04 -18.25 4.44
N ILE A 81 -0.24 -17.70 5.63
CA ILE A 81 -1.62 -17.48 6.11
C ILE A 81 -2.27 -16.39 5.26
N LEU A 82 -1.55 -15.30 5.01
CA LEU A 82 -2.01 -14.26 4.09
C LEU A 82 -2.23 -14.83 2.68
N GLY A 83 -1.30 -15.60 2.14
CA GLY A 83 -1.43 -16.23 0.82
C GLY A 83 -2.69 -17.10 0.71
N LYS A 84 -2.98 -17.93 1.72
CA LYS A 84 -4.23 -18.72 1.77
C LYS A 84 -5.48 -17.84 1.79
N ALA A 85 -5.45 -16.75 2.55
CA ALA A 85 -6.57 -15.81 2.62
C ALA A 85 -6.79 -15.09 1.28
N ILE A 86 -5.72 -14.75 0.56
CA ILE A 86 -5.80 -14.15 -0.79
C ILE A 86 -6.41 -15.13 -1.79
N LEU A 87 -6.07 -16.42 -1.74
CA LEU A 87 -6.70 -17.44 -2.59
C LEU A 87 -8.21 -17.58 -2.29
N GLN A 88 -8.62 -17.48 -1.04
CA GLN A 88 -10.05 -17.45 -0.66
C GLN A 88 -10.72 -16.17 -1.19
N PHE A 89 -10.05 -15.03 -1.11
CA PHE A 89 -10.52 -13.78 -1.68
C PHE A 89 -10.68 -13.89 -3.21
N GLU A 90 -9.72 -14.44 -3.92
CA GLU A 90 -9.81 -14.67 -5.37
C GLU A 90 -11.05 -15.48 -5.72
N GLN A 91 -11.28 -16.59 -5.01
CA GLN A 91 -12.46 -17.43 -5.21
C GLN A 91 -13.76 -16.67 -4.90
N PHE A 92 -13.76 -15.84 -3.85
CA PHE A 92 -14.90 -14.99 -3.51
C PHE A 92 -15.18 -13.98 -4.63
N ALA A 93 -14.14 -13.31 -5.15
CA ALA A 93 -14.28 -12.35 -6.25
C ALA A 93 -14.81 -13.00 -7.54
N ARG A 94 -14.35 -14.22 -7.86
CA ARG A 94 -14.86 -15.01 -9.00
C ARG A 94 -16.36 -15.30 -8.90
N ASN A 95 -16.86 -15.51 -7.69
CA ASN A 95 -18.26 -15.85 -7.43
C ASN A 95 -19.16 -14.61 -7.28
N ASN A 96 -18.59 -13.40 -7.16
CA ASN A 96 -19.31 -12.14 -6.96
C ASN A 96 -18.95 -11.13 -8.07
N ARG A 97 -19.24 -11.49 -9.33
CA ARG A 97 -18.86 -10.69 -10.51
C ARG A 97 -19.65 -9.39 -10.66
N ASP A 98 -20.74 -9.25 -9.93
CA ASP A 98 -21.54 -8.03 -9.80
C ASP A 98 -20.88 -6.97 -8.91
N LYS A 99 -19.87 -7.37 -8.13
CA LYS A 99 -19.09 -6.49 -7.26
C LYS A 99 -17.77 -6.10 -7.91
N THR A 100 -17.26 -4.92 -7.57
CA THR A 100 -15.93 -4.44 -7.93
C THR A 100 -15.08 -4.37 -6.66
N PHE A 101 -13.96 -5.07 -6.64
CA PHE A 101 -13.07 -5.15 -5.49
C PHE A 101 -11.90 -4.18 -5.65
N LEU A 102 -11.80 -3.22 -4.73
CA LEU A 102 -10.71 -2.25 -4.68
C LEU A 102 -9.66 -2.76 -3.68
N VAL A 103 -8.63 -3.40 -4.18
CA VAL A 103 -7.57 -3.99 -3.35
C VAL A 103 -6.57 -2.91 -2.96
N THR A 104 -6.41 -2.65 -1.66
CA THR A 104 -5.36 -1.75 -1.15
C THR A 104 -3.99 -2.45 -1.21
N PRO A 105 -2.86 -1.74 -0.99
CA PRO A 105 -1.53 -2.33 -0.87
C PRO A 105 -1.42 -3.27 0.36
N ILE A 106 -2.04 -4.45 0.24
CA ILE A 106 -2.19 -5.43 1.31
C ILE A 106 -0.83 -5.86 1.85
N GLY A 107 -0.63 -5.69 3.16
CA GLY A 107 0.58 -6.13 3.84
C GLY A 107 1.82 -5.26 3.63
N CYS A 108 1.81 -4.36 2.65
CA CYS A 108 2.97 -3.55 2.26
C CYS A 108 3.12 -2.24 3.05
N GLY A 109 2.42 -2.12 4.16
CA GLY A 109 2.58 -1.00 5.09
C GLY A 109 3.05 -1.52 6.44
N HIS A 110 2.35 -1.17 7.51
CA HIS A 110 2.67 -1.55 8.90
C HIS A 110 2.83 -3.06 9.17
N ALA A 111 2.40 -3.93 8.26
CA ALA A 111 2.61 -5.38 8.39
C ALA A 111 4.03 -5.82 7.99
N GLY A 112 4.81 -4.94 7.31
CA GLY A 112 6.22 -5.15 7.01
C GLY A 112 6.52 -6.15 5.90
N PHE A 113 5.55 -6.54 5.09
CA PHE A 113 5.81 -7.36 3.90
C PHE A 113 6.23 -6.48 2.72
N ASN A 114 7.12 -7.00 1.89
CA ASN A 114 7.48 -6.36 0.63
C ASN A 114 6.47 -6.69 -0.48
N VAL A 115 6.41 -5.86 -1.51
CA VAL A 115 5.56 -6.09 -2.69
C VAL A 115 5.88 -7.44 -3.33
N GLU A 116 7.16 -7.78 -3.43
CA GLU A 116 7.68 -9.02 -3.99
C GLU A 116 7.18 -10.28 -3.26
N ASP A 117 6.90 -10.14 -1.95
CA ASP A 117 6.40 -11.24 -1.14
C ASP A 117 4.89 -11.43 -1.28
N VAL A 118 4.14 -10.33 -1.46
CA VAL A 118 2.67 -10.33 -1.43
C VAL A 118 2.05 -10.39 -2.83
N ALA A 119 2.56 -9.60 -3.77
CA ALA A 119 1.99 -9.50 -5.12
C ALA A 119 1.81 -10.87 -5.80
N PRO A 120 2.76 -11.82 -5.71
CA PRO A 120 2.61 -13.15 -6.34
C PRO A 120 1.31 -13.88 -5.98
N PHE A 121 0.79 -13.70 -4.77
CA PHE A 121 -0.48 -14.33 -4.37
C PHE A 121 -1.70 -13.75 -5.10
N PHE A 122 -1.62 -12.50 -5.59
CA PHE A 122 -2.70 -11.87 -6.35
C PHE A 122 -2.65 -12.16 -7.85
N LYS A 123 -1.72 -13.00 -8.30
CA LYS A 123 -1.52 -13.32 -9.73
C LYS A 123 -2.81 -13.81 -10.41
N GLY A 124 -3.60 -14.64 -9.72
CA GLY A 124 -4.90 -15.12 -10.22
C GLY A 124 -5.97 -14.03 -10.32
N CYS A 125 -5.79 -12.92 -9.61
CA CYS A 125 -6.72 -11.79 -9.65
C CYS A 125 -6.56 -10.92 -10.91
N ILE A 126 -5.40 -10.94 -11.61
CA ILE A 126 -5.13 -10.10 -12.78
C ILE A 126 -6.14 -10.38 -13.91
N ALA A 127 -6.57 -11.63 -14.06
CA ALA A 127 -7.56 -12.04 -15.07
C ALA A 127 -9.01 -11.69 -14.68
N LEU A 128 -9.24 -11.18 -13.47
CA LEU A 128 -10.58 -10.87 -12.97
C LEU A 128 -10.90 -9.39 -13.24
N LYS A 129 -11.78 -9.13 -14.20
CA LYS A 129 -12.19 -7.77 -14.59
C LYS A 129 -12.86 -6.98 -13.45
N ASN A 130 -13.30 -7.65 -12.40
CA ASN A 130 -13.94 -7.06 -11.23
C ASN A 130 -13.00 -6.89 -10.03
N VAL A 131 -11.70 -7.15 -10.19
CA VAL A 131 -10.69 -6.90 -9.17
C VAL A 131 -9.75 -5.81 -9.66
N MET A 132 -9.67 -4.71 -8.95
CA MET A 132 -8.71 -3.63 -9.16
C MET A 132 -7.55 -3.85 -8.20
N LEU A 133 -6.36 -4.02 -8.73
CA LEU A 133 -5.13 -4.18 -7.94
C LEU A 133 -4.43 -2.83 -7.75
N PRO A 134 -3.67 -2.66 -6.66
CA PRO A 134 -2.84 -1.49 -6.49
C PRO A 134 -1.74 -1.44 -7.56
N GLU A 135 -1.41 -0.24 -8.01
CA GLU A 135 -0.46 -0.02 -9.10
C GLU A 135 0.89 -0.70 -8.86
N GLN A 136 1.40 -0.67 -7.63
CA GLN A 136 2.65 -1.34 -7.27
C GLN A 136 2.66 -2.86 -7.51
N PHE A 137 1.50 -3.54 -7.37
CA PHE A 137 1.41 -4.96 -7.70
C PHE A 137 1.45 -5.17 -9.22
N LEU A 138 0.81 -4.28 -9.98
CA LEU A 138 0.84 -4.33 -11.44
C LEU A 138 2.24 -4.04 -11.99
N CYS A 139 2.96 -3.09 -11.40
CA CYS A 139 4.36 -2.80 -11.72
C CYS A 139 5.24 -4.02 -11.46
N PHE A 140 5.08 -4.69 -10.31
CA PHE A 140 5.78 -5.93 -10.01
C PHE A 140 5.57 -6.99 -11.13
N PHE A 141 4.33 -7.25 -11.53
CA PHE A 141 4.03 -8.22 -12.57
C PHE A 141 4.56 -7.83 -13.95
N ARG A 142 4.50 -6.54 -14.29
CA ARG A 142 5.10 -6.04 -15.54
C ARG A 142 6.60 -6.27 -15.57
N LYS A 143 7.30 -5.95 -14.47
CA LYS A 143 8.73 -6.19 -14.32
C LYS A 143 9.05 -7.67 -14.44
N GLU A 144 8.32 -8.55 -13.75
CA GLU A 144 8.48 -10.00 -13.86
C GLU A 144 8.33 -10.49 -15.31
N CYS A 145 7.32 -10.00 -16.05
CA CYS A 145 7.13 -10.34 -17.45
C CYS A 145 8.29 -9.87 -18.33
N ILE A 146 8.77 -8.64 -18.16
CA ILE A 146 9.89 -8.08 -18.92
C ILE A 146 11.15 -8.91 -18.72
N GLU A 147 11.45 -9.26 -17.47
CA GLU A 147 12.60 -10.10 -17.11
C GLU A 147 12.51 -11.50 -17.71
N LYS A 148 11.35 -12.16 -17.56
CA LYS A 148 11.13 -13.54 -18.03
C LYS A 148 11.07 -13.68 -19.54
N LEU A 149 10.59 -12.65 -20.23
CA LEU A 149 10.50 -12.63 -21.69
C LEU A 149 11.74 -12.04 -22.37
N HIS A 150 12.73 -11.57 -21.60
CA HIS A 150 13.91 -10.86 -22.11
C HIS A 150 13.55 -9.70 -23.05
N ILE A 151 12.44 -9.02 -22.77
CA ILE A 151 12.00 -7.88 -23.56
C ILE A 151 13.01 -6.76 -23.34
N LYS A 152 13.71 -6.36 -24.40
CA LYS A 152 14.52 -5.13 -24.37
C LYS A 152 13.54 -3.97 -24.32
N GLU A 153 13.51 -3.24 -23.22
CA GLU A 153 12.81 -1.96 -23.17
C GLU A 153 13.44 -1.05 -24.23
N THR A 154 12.70 -0.79 -25.31
CA THR A 154 13.03 0.34 -26.17
C THR A 154 12.72 1.57 -25.33
N ASN A 155 13.76 2.23 -24.85
CA ASN A 155 13.71 3.49 -24.13
C ASN A 155 12.94 4.52 -24.96
N SER A 156 11.63 4.54 -24.83
CA SER A 156 10.83 5.71 -25.17
C SER A 156 10.99 6.65 -23.99
N THR A 157 11.98 7.52 -24.14
CA THR A 157 12.28 8.61 -23.24
C THR A 157 11.04 9.44 -22.96
N ASN A 158 10.43 9.21 -21.82
CA ASN A 158 9.76 10.27 -21.07
C ASN A 158 10.36 10.24 -19.66
N ASN A 159 11.35 11.11 -19.45
CA ASN A 159 11.90 11.45 -18.15
C ASN A 159 10.81 12.08 -17.27
N ASN A 160 10.03 11.27 -16.57
CA ASN A 160 9.22 11.61 -15.40
C ASN A 160 8.74 10.31 -14.74
N GLN A 161 9.63 9.33 -14.50
CA GLN A 161 9.36 8.27 -13.53
C GLN A 161 9.74 8.82 -12.16
N GLU A 162 8.78 9.42 -11.48
CA GLU A 162 8.80 9.46 -10.03
C GLU A 162 8.87 7.99 -9.55
N ALA A 163 9.79 7.65 -8.67
CA ALA A 163 9.96 6.29 -8.20
C ALA A 163 8.66 5.80 -7.55
N ASP A 164 8.28 4.53 -7.76
CA ASP A 164 6.98 3.97 -7.36
C ASP A 164 6.57 4.25 -5.89
N TYR A 165 7.53 4.41 -4.99
CA TYR A 165 7.25 4.72 -3.58
C TYR A 165 6.69 6.14 -3.35
N TYR A 166 6.80 7.08 -4.31
CA TYR A 166 6.12 8.37 -4.21
C TYR A 166 4.61 8.22 -4.08
N LEU A 167 4.04 7.17 -4.66
CA LEU A 167 2.62 6.86 -4.57
C LEU A 167 2.17 6.44 -3.17
N LEU A 168 3.11 6.09 -2.29
CA LEU A 168 2.85 5.71 -0.90
C LEU A 168 2.78 6.91 0.04
N TYR A 169 3.13 8.09 -0.47
CA TYR A 169 3.18 9.35 0.25
C TYR A 169 2.16 10.35 -0.30
N ASP A 170 1.63 11.20 0.57
CA ASP A 170 0.82 12.34 0.14
C ASP A 170 1.67 13.28 -0.73
N GLU A 171 1.08 13.84 -1.78
CA GLU A 171 1.78 14.73 -2.72
C GLU A 171 2.44 15.94 -2.03
N SER A 172 1.92 16.35 -0.86
CA SER A 172 2.48 17.47 -0.09
C SER A 172 3.91 17.25 0.38
N VAL A 173 4.35 15.98 0.58
CA VAL A 173 5.74 15.66 0.99
C VAL A 173 6.66 15.34 -0.18
N HIS A 174 6.16 15.21 -1.41
CA HIS A 174 6.98 14.90 -2.59
C HIS A 174 8.17 15.87 -2.80
N PRO A 175 8.06 17.19 -2.54
CA PRO A 175 9.23 18.07 -2.64
C PRO A 175 10.35 17.71 -1.67
N VAL A 176 10.00 17.21 -0.46
CA VAL A 176 10.99 16.73 0.51
C VAL A 176 11.60 15.42 0.02
N LEU A 177 10.80 14.46 -0.46
CA LEU A 177 11.31 13.19 -1.00
C LEU A 177 12.33 13.43 -2.12
N LYS A 178 12.03 14.33 -3.07
CA LYS A 178 12.96 14.73 -4.14
C LYS A 178 14.27 15.32 -3.61
N TYR A 179 14.17 16.13 -2.55
CA TYR A 179 15.36 16.69 -1.90
C TYR A 179 16.20 15.58 -1.25
N LEU A 180 15.56 14.66 -0.50
CA LEU A 180 16.24 13.56 0.20
C LEU A 180 16.99 12.64 -0.77
N GLU A 181 16.35 12.30 -1.91
CA GLU A 181 16.98 11.52 -2.97
C GLU A 181 18.18 12.22 -3.60
N ALA A 182 18.00 13.48 -3.98
CA ALA A 182 19.07 14.26 -4.60
C ALA A 182 20.31 14.40 -3.71
N HIS A 183 20.13 14.33 -2.38
CA HIS A 183 21.20 14.44 -1.41
C HIS A 183 21.57 13.11 -0.74
N SER A 184 21.00 11.99 -1.21
CA SER A 184 21.24 10.63 -0.68
C SER A 184 20.98 10.53 0.83
N ILE A 185 19.96 11.26 1.33
CA ILE A 185 19.54 11.20 2.73
C ILE A 185 18.57 10.01 2.88
N PRO A 186 18.84 9.06 3.79
CA PRO A 186 17.99 7.89 3.98
C PRO A 186 16.59 8.25 4.51
N PHE A 187 15.56 7.64 3.95
CA PHE A 187 14.18 7.68 4.44
C PHE A 187 13.47 6.37 4.10
N SER A 188 12.35 6.06 4.77
CA SER A 188 11.56 4.88 4.44
C SER A 188 10.99 5.00 3.01
N LYS A 189 10.94 3.89 2.31
CA LYS A 189 10.28 3.78 1.00
C LYS A 189 8.95 3.04 1.08
N ASP A 190 8.49 2.75 2.31
CA ASP A 190 7.29 1.94 2.56
C ASP A 190 6.04 2.79 2.83
N GLY A 191 6.16 4.13 2.75
CA GLY A 191 5.10 5.09 3.02
C GLY A 191 4.77 5.24 4.49
N GLY A 192 4.68 6.48 4.96
CA GLY A 192 4.38 6.81 6.35
C GLY A 192 5.49 6.48 7.36
N PHE A 193 5.24 6.85 8.60
CA PHE A 193 6.11 6.57 9.74
C PHE A 193 5.27 6.19 10.95
N SER A 194 5.70 5.16 11.68
CA SER A 194 5.05 4.72 12.92
C SER A 194 6.07 4.62 14.03
N LEU A 195 5.85 5.35 15.11
CA LEU A 195 6.59 5.20 16.36
C LEU A 195 5.92 4.12 17.21
N VAL A 196 6.69 3.13 17.66
CA VAL A 196 6.21 2.02 18.49
C VAL A 196 6.78 2.09 19.90
N ASP A 197 6.05 1.52 20.87
CA ASP A 197 6.56 1.33 22.23
C ASP A 197 7.37 0.02 22.37
N GLU A 198 7.85 -0.28 23.57
CA GLU A 198 8.64 -1.48 23.91
C GLU A 198 7.86 -2.80 23.68
N ASN A 199 6.55 -2.74 23.49
CA ASN A 199 5.68 -3.88 23.25
C ASN A 199 5.17 -3.93 21.78
N ASP A 200 5.85 -3.23 20.86
CA ASP A 200 5.47 -3.10 19.44
C ASP A 200 4.07 -2.48 19.22
N ASN A 201 3.52 -1.73 20.19
CA ASN A 201 2.30 -0.99 19.96
C ASN A 201 2.61 0.34 19.29
N VAL A 202 1.89 0.69 18.23
CA VAL A 202 2.01 1.99 17.58
C VAL A 202 1.45 3.07 18.50
N ILE A 203 2.30 4.01 18.90
CA ILE A 203 1.97 5.14 19.78
C ILE A 203 1.86 6.47 19.05
N ALA A 204 2.45 6.58 17.86
CA ALA A 204 2.30 7.75 16.98
C ALA A 204 2.52 7.40 15.52
N GLU A 205 1.92 8.19 14.62
CA GLU A 205 2.04 8.03 13.17
C GLU A 205 2.19 9.40 12.50
N ALA A 206 2.97 9.45 11.42
CA ALA A 206 3.17 10.63 10.60
C ALA A 206 3.34 10.25 9.12
N GLU A 207 3.14 11.21 8.21
CA GLU A 207 3.25 10.99 6.78
C GLU A 207 4.68 10.67 6.35
N LEU A 208 5.68 11.38 6.87
CA LEU A 208 7.09 11.18 6.55
C LEU A 208 7.96 11.44 7.77
N CYS A 209 9.00 10.63 7.95
CA CYS A 209 10.05 10.83 8.96
C CYS A 209 11.43 10.80 8.31
N ILE A 210 12.28 11.72 8.71
CA ILE A 210 13.73 11.70 8.49
C ILE A 210 14.38 11.31 9.81
N GLU A 211 14.56 10.02 10.03
CA GLU A 211 15.02 9.49 11.31
C GLU A 211 16.41 10.01 11.70
N SER A 212 17.31 10.17 10.73
CA SER A 212 18.67 10.69 10.93
C SER A 212 18.68 12.12 11.47
N GLU A 213 17.66 12.92 11.18
CA GLU A 213 17.52 14.31 11.62
C GLU A 213 16.47 14.47 12.73
N LYS A 214 15.77 13.40 13.11
CA LYS A 214 14.64 13.46 14.05
C LYS A 214 13.55 14.44 13.62
N ILE A 215 13.26 14.53 12.32
CA ILE A 215 12.26 15.43 11.75
C ILE A 215 11.09 14.61 11.21
N VAL A 216 9.87 15.05 11.49
CA VAL A 216 8.63 14.45 11.01
C VAL A 216 7.72 15.48 10.33
N PHE A 217 6.96 15.03 9.35
CA PHE A 217 6.00 15.82 8.57
C PHE A 217 4.61 15.24 8.74
N TYR A 218 3.63 16.10 8.94
CA TYR A 218 2.20 15.77 8.98
C TYR A 218 1.87 14.58 9.90
N PRO A 219 2.01 14.73 11.24
CA PRO A 219 1.42 13.78 12.18
C PRO A 219 -0.08 13.59 11.90
N TYR A 220 -0.58 12.35 11.98
CA TYR A 220 -1.96 12.08 11.57
C TYR A 220 -3.01 12.56 12.57
N ASP A 221 -2.63 12.80 13.82
CA ASP A 221 -3.50 13.36 14.85
C ASP A 221 -2.72 14.06 15.97
N GLN A 222 -3.44 14.77 16.85
CA GLN A 222 -2.83 15.49 17.98
C GLN A 222 -2.13 14.59 19.01
N ASN A 223 -2.54 13.32 19.14
CA ASN A 223 -1.89 12.39 20.05
C ASN A 223 -0.55 11.92 19.46
N SER A 224 -0.54 11.65 18.15
CA SER A 224 0.69 11.36 17.40
C SER A 224 1.67 12.53 17.48
N GLU A 225 1.18 13.77 17.31
CA GLU A 225 2.01 14.98 17.45
C GLU A 225 2.70 15.05 18.83
N LYS A 226 1.91 14.90 19.92
CA LYS A 226 2.44 14.94 21.28
C LYS A 226 3.45 13.82 21.57
N ALA A 227 3.14 12.60 21.12
CA ALA A 227 4.00 11.44 21.34
C ALA A 227 5.32 11.55 20.56
N LEU A 228 5.28 12.06 19.32
CA LEU A 228 6.48 12.32 18.52
C LEU A 228 7.37 13.37 19.15
N VAL A 229 6.79 14.49 19.61
CA VAL A 229 7.56 15.54 20.33
C VAL A 229 8.15 15.00 21.63
N ALA A 230 7.40 14.20 22.40
CA ALA A 230 7.90 13.57 23.62
C ALA A 230 9.05 12.58 23.35
N ALA A 231 9.04 11.93 22.17
CA ALA A 231 10.12 11.04 21.72
C ALA A 231 11.31 11.79 21.08
N GLY A 232 11.31 13.12 21.13
CA GLY A 232 12.42 13.95 20.65
C GLY A 232 12.42 14.24 19.15
N TYR A 233 11.28 14.04 18.47
CA TYR A 233 11.12 14.46 17.07
C TYR A 233 10.70 15.92 16.98
N THR A 234 11.17 16.59 15.94
CA THR A 234 10.75 17.94 15.58
C THR A 234 9.74 17.86 14.46
N ILE A 235 8.58 18.49 14.63
CA ILE A 235 7.57 18.59 13.58
C ILE A 235 7.87 19.81 12.74
N MET A 236 7.97 19.62 11.42
CA MET A 236 8.24 20.71 10.49
C MET A 236 7.24 20.68 9.32
N SER A 237 6.96 21.83 8.78
CA SER A 237 6.33 21.91 7.47
C SER A 237 7.35 21.67 6.35
N VAL A 238 6.87 21.24 5.19
CA VAL A 238 7.71 21.04 3.99
C VAL A 238 8.49 22.30 3.63
N ASN A 239 7.84 23.46 3.69
CA ASN A 239 8.47 24.75 3.37
C ASN A 239 9.57 25.12 4.38
N GLU A 240 9.33 24.95 5.67
CA GLU A 240 10.34 25.20 6.71
C GLU A 240 11.57 24.32 6.51
N TYR A 241 11.36 23.02 6.28
CA TYR A 241 12.46 22.09 6.04
C TYR A 241 13.30 22.49 4.83
N LEU A 242 12.65 22.69 3.68
CA LEU A 242 13.36 23.03 2.45
C LEU A 242 14.08 24.38 2.56
N THR A 243 13.45 25.38 3.20
CA THR A 243 14.10 26.70 3.41
C THR A 243 15.30 26.60 4.34
N SER A 244 15.30 25.68 5.34
CA SER A 244 16.41 25.48 6.26
C SER A 244 17.67 24.88 5.62
N LYS A 245 17.55 24.37 4.37
CA LYS A 245 18.63 23.70 3.62
C LYS A 245 19.34 24.63 2.62
N PHE A 246 18.83 25.86 2.48
CA PHE A 246 19.43 26.94 1.67
C PHE A 246 19.87 28.10 2.53
#